data_f78ce6783a2f3f5c247128511104d51e
#
_entry.id   f78ce6783a2f3f5c247128511104d51e
#
_cell.length_a   1.000
_cell.length_b   1.000
_cell.length_c   1.000
_cell.angle_alpha   90.00
_cell.angle_beta   90.00
_cell.angle_gamma   90.00
#
_symmetry.space_group_name_H-M   'P 1'
#
loop_
_entity.id
_entity.type
_entity.pdbx_description
1 polymer ?
#
loop_
_entity_poly.entity_id
_entity_poly.type
_entity_poly.pdbx_seq_one_letter_code
_entity_poly.pdbx_strand_id
1 'polypeptide(L)'
;LLSFTADDGVNGTEIWVSACSSTGTFMLTDIIPGFSTSSPSNLTPVGNYIYFNASDDNTIGNPELWRTDGTTAGTVLIKDIEPGIEGSDPQNLINLNGTLFFTATTISNGTELWKTDGTEAGTVLVKDINVLGSGGAPFGLTVMGNTLYFYAFTDANGSELWKSDGTNAGTVLVKDIQAGPGSSVSSDLMNVNGTLFFTANTTTEGNELWKSDGTTAGTLLVQD
;
A
#
# COMPACT_ATOMS: atom_id res chain seq x y z
N LEU A 1 -21.11 -9.92 4.32
CA LEU A 1 -21.08 -9.79 2.87
C LEU A 1 -19.68 -10.14 2.37
N LEU A 2 -19.61 -10.84 1.24
CA LEU A 2 -18.39 -11.08 0.48
C LEU A 2 -18.29 -10.00 -0.59
N SER A 3 -17.17 -9.29 -0.69
CA SER A 3 -16.89 -8.38 -1.79
C SER A 3 -15.86 -9.00 -2.73
N PHE A 4 -16.08 -8.86 -4.01
CA PHE A 4 -15.24 -9.45 -5.07
C PHE A 4 -15.39 -8.64 -6.37
N THR A 5 -14.56 -8.93 -7.33
CA THR A 5 -14.63 -8.35 -8.68
C THR A 5 -15.20 -9.37 -9.65
N ALA A 6 -16.08 -8.93 -10.55
CA ALA A 6 -16.67 -9.79 -11.57
C ALA A 6 -17.07 -8.97 -12.80
N ASP A 7 -17.15 -9.68 -13.93
CA ASP A 7 -17.66 -9.18 -15.21
C ASP A 7 -18.95 -9.95 -15.54
N ASP A 8 -20.04 -9.21 -15.81
CA ASP A 8 -21.33 -9.79 -16.19
C ASP A 8 -21.51 -9.88 -17.73
N GLY A 9 -20.49 -9.49 -18.49
CA GLY A 9 -20.51 -9.44 -19.95
C GLY A 9 -21.22 -8.22 -20.54
N VAL A 10 -21.61 -7.24 -19.71
CA VAL A 10 -22.30 -6.00 -20.09
C VAL A 10 -21.61 -4.75 -19.55
N ASN A 11 -21.16 -4.80 -18.29
CA ASN A 11 -20.63 -3.66 -17.56
C ASN A 11 -19.12 -3.74 -17.30
N GLY A 12 -18.41 -4.69 -17.94
CA GLY A 12 -17.00 -4.91 -17.66
C GLY A 12 -16.73 -5.45 -16.27
N THR A 13 -15.47 -5.42 -15.82
CA THR A 13 -15.10 -5.87 -14.48
C THR A 13 -15.31 -4.76 -13.46
N GLU A 14 -16.27 -5.00 -12.55
CA GLU A 14 -16.68 -4.05 -11.51
C GLU A 14 -16.66 -4.67 -10.12
N ILE A 15 -16.94 -3.84 -9.09
CA ILE A 15 -17.04 -4.29 -7.68
C ILE A 15 -18.44 -4.88 -7.41
N TRP A 16 -18.47 -6.09 -6.85
CA TRP A 16 -19.66 -6.85 -6.53
C TRP A 16 -19.70 -7.23 -5.06
N VAL A 17 -20.90 -7.44 -4.56
CA VAL A 17 -21.14 -8.03 -3.23
C VAL A 17 -22.04 -9.24 -3.31
N SER A 18 -21.89 -10.15 -2.34
CA SER A 18 -22.73 -11.32 -2.20
C SER A 18 -23.06 -11.63 -0.74
N ALA A 19 -24.33 -11.90 -0.48
CA ALA A 19 -24.80 -12.55 0.75
C ALA A 19 -24.88 -14.07 0.60
N CYS A 20 -24.05 -14.67 -0.27
CA CYS A 20 -24.01 -16.09 -0.57
C CYS A 20 -25.32 -16.66 -1.11
N SER A 21 -26.10 -15.84 -1.82
CA SER A 21 -27.34 -16.25 -2.51
C SER A 21 -27.46 -15.53 -3.86
N SER A 22 -28.20 -16.11 -4.81
CA SER A 22 -28.39 -15.50 -6.13
C SER A 22 -29.09 -14.14 -6.08
N THR A 23 -30.05 -13.98 -5.16
CA THR A 23 -30.79 -12.71 -4.96
C THR A 23 -30.01 -11.69 -4.12
N GLY A 24 -29.00 -12.14 -3.38
CA GLY A 24 -28.14 -11.30 -2.57
C GLY A 24 -26.78 -11.06 -3.20
N THR A 25 -26.62 -11.39 -4.49
CA THR A 25 -25.39 -11.11 -5.27
C THR A 25 -25.71 -10.08 -6.33
N PHE A 26 -25.02 -8.94 -6.27
CA PHE A 26 -25.25 -7.84 -7.22
C PHE A 26 -23.98 -6.95 -7.33
N MET A 27 -23.90 -6.27 -8.47
CA MET A 27 -22.91 -5.22 -8.70
C MET A 27 -23.22 -4.01 -7.82
N LEU A 28 -22.22 -3.49 -7.12
CA LEU A 28 -22.39 -2.31 -6.24
C LEU A 28 -22.59 -1.04 -7.06
N THR A 29 -21.75 -0.85 -8.05
CA THR A 29 -21.82 0.28 -8.97
C THR A 29 -21.07 -0.08 -10.26
N ASP A 30 -21.54 0.47 -11.36
CA ASP A 30 -20.83 0.55 -12.64
C ASP A 30 -20.02 1.85 -12.60
N ILE A 31 -18.74 1.73 -12.21
CA ILE A 31 -17.86 2.91 -12.03
C ILE A 31 -17.59 3.57 -13.38
N ILE A 32 -17.33 2.74 -14.42
CA ILE A 32 -17.17 3.21 -15.79
C ILE A 32 -18.31 2.67 -16.65
N PRO A 33 -19.38 3.46 -16.92
CA PRO A 33 -20.58 2.97 -17.55
C PRO A 33 -20.37 2.24 -18.88
N GLY A 34 -20.99 1.05 -19.01
CA GLY A 34 -20.98 0.23 -20.21
C GLY A 34 -19.94 -0.88 -20.21
N PHE A 35 -19.44 -1.29 -21.40
CA PHE A 35 -18.51 -2.41 -21.54
C PHE A 35 -17.08 -2.14 -21.01
N SER A 36 -16.79 -0.92 -20.61
CA SER A 36 -15.52 -0.56 -20.03
C SER A 36 -15.39 -1.13 -18.63
N THR A 37 -14.15 -1.30 -18.15
CA THR A 37 -13.87 -1.92 -16.85
C THR A 37 -13.14 -0.94 -15.94
N SER A 38 -13.62 -0.78 -14.72
CA SER A 38 -12.91 -0.05 -13.67
C SER A 38 -11.78 -0.86 -13.04
N SER A 39 -11.73 -2.17 -13.29
CA SER A 39 -10.69 -3.10 -12.82
C SER A 39 -10.39 -3.00 -11.32
N PRO A 40 -11.38 -3.10 -10.42
CA PRO A 40 -11.12 -2.95 -9.00
C PRO A 40 -10.16 -4.02 -8.50
N SER A 41 -9.17 -3.63 -7.70
CA SER A 41 -8.18 -4.56 -7.14
C SER A 41 -7.71 -4.13 -5.74
N ASN A 42 -6.86 -4.97 -5.10
CA ASN A 42 -6.33 -4.71 -3.76
C ASN A 42 -7.40 -4.53 -2.67
N LEU A 43 -8.53 -5.27 -2.74
CA LEU A 43 -9.63 -5.17 -1.79
C LEU A 43 -9.16 -5.40 -0.36
N THR A 44 -9.17 -4.35 0.47
CA THR A 44 -8.61 -4.37 1.83
C THR A 44 -9.65 -3.89 2.85
N PRO A 45 -10.06 -4.74 3.81
CA PRO A 45 -11.03 -4.36 4.83
C PRO A 45 -10.38 -3.51 5.92
N VAL A 46 -10.99 -2.35 6.24
CA VAL A 46 -10.63 -1.48 7.37
C VAL A 46 -11.90 -0.97 8.04
N GLY A 47 -12.16 -1.40 9.26
CA GLY A 47 -13.39 -1.06 9.98
C GLY A 47 -14.64 -1.57 9.27
N ASN A 48 -15.55 -0.67 8.92
CA ASN A 48 -16.79 -0.99 8.20
C ASN A 48 -16.69 -0.79 6.68
N TYR A 49 -15.51 -0.50 6.18
CA TYR A 49 -15.27 -0.24 4.77
C TYR A 49 -14.34 -1.27 4.14
N ILE A 50 -14.48 -1.45 2.84
CA ILE A 50 -13.50 -2.09 1.98
C ILE A 50 -12.90 -1.02 1.10
N TYR A 51 -11.60 -0.90 1.15
CA TYR A 51 -10.82 -0.01 0.29
C TYR A 51 -10.27 -0.80 -0.89
N PHE A 52 -10.17 -0.15 -2.02
CA PHE A 52 -9.66 -0.75 -3.25
C PHE A 52 -9.18 0.33 -4.21
N ASN A 53 -8.38 -0.02 -5.18
CA ASN A 53 -8.08 0.86 -6.31
C ASN A 53 -9.01 0.53 -7.47
N ALA A 54 -9.41 1.54 -8.24
CA ALA A 54 -10.18 1.40 -9.46
C ALA A 54 -10.00 2.63 -10.36
N SER A 55 -10.10 2.44 -11.68
CA SER A 55 -10.16 3.53 -12.64
C SER A 55 -11.58 4.10 -12.67
N ASP A 56 -11.71 5.41 -12.87
CA ASP A 56 -13.00 6.12 -12.94
C ASP A 56 -13.30 6.71 -14.32
N ASP A 57 -12.39 6.53 -15.26
CA ASP A 57 -12.54 6.92 -16.65
C ASP A 57 -12.10 5.81 -17.61
N ASN A 58 -12.38 5.99 -18.90
CA ASN A 58 -11.96 5.05 -19.94
C ASN A 58 -10.45 5.14 -20.30
N THR A 59 -9.66 5.87 -19.53
CA THR A 59 -8.21 5.99 -19.72
C THR A 59 -7.54 4.81 -19.04
N ILE A 60 -6.95 3.93 -19.82
CA ILE A 60 -6.21 2.78 -19.29
C ILE A 60 -5.04 3.30 -18.46
N GLY A 61 -5.06 3.00 -17.15
CA GLY A 61 -3.95 3.31 -16.24
C GLY A 61 -4.16 4.48 -15.30
N ASN A 62 -5.42 4.88 -15.03
CA ASN A 62 -5.76 5.94 -14.08
C ASN A 62 -6.47 5.41 -12.81
N PRO A 63 -5.91 4.43 -12.06
CA PRO A 63 -6.55 3.98 -10.84
C PRO A 63 -6.29 4.96 -9.71
N GLU A 64 -7.37 5.21 -8.94
CA GLU A 64 -7.36 5.98 -7.72
C GLU A 64 -7.91 5.17 -6.55
N LEU A 65 -7.85 5.72 -5.33
CA LEU A 65 -8.30 5.04 -4.12
C LEU A 65 -9.80 5.24 -3.90
N TRP A 66 -10.52 4.12 -3.86
CA TRP A 66 -11.95 4.01 -3.61
C TRP A 66 -12.24 3.32 -2.29
N ARG A 67 -13.46 3.51 -1.78
CA ARG A 67 -13.99 2.72 -0.67
C ARG A 67 -15.45 2.36 -0.90
N THR A 68 -15.90 1.30 -0.23
CA THR A 68 -17.32 0.92 -0.15
C THR A 68 -17.69 0.46 1.26
N ASP A 69 -18.93 0.73 1.69
CA ASP A 69 -19.57 0.15 2.87
C ASP A 69 -20.48 -1.05 2.52
N GLY A 70 -20.43 -1.51 1.27
CA GLY A 70 -21.29 -2.56 0.73
C GLY A 70 -22.59 -2.05 0.13
N THR A 71 -22.76 -0.73 -0.01
CA THR A 71 -23.89 -0.09 -0.69
C THR A 71 -23.42 0.72 -1.90
N THR A 72 -24.30 0.91 -2.90
CA THR A 72 -23.98 1.77 -4.06
C THR A 72 -23.68 3.20 -3.62
N ALA A 73 -24.46 3.76 -2.69
CA ALA A 73 -24.25 5.13 -2.21
C ALA A 73 -22.97 5.29 -1.39
N GLY A 74 -22.49 4.22 -0.75
CA GLY A 74 -21.24 4.20 0.02
C GLY A 74 -20.01 3.79 -0.78
N THR A 75 -20.19 3.48 -2.09
CA THR A 75 -19.08 3.19 -3.01
C THR A 75 -18.65 4.49 -3.68
N VAL A 76 -17.54 5.04 -3.23
CA VAL A 76 -17.11 6.39 -3.61
C VAL A 76 -15.60 6.48 -3.82
N LEU A 77 -15.19 7.31 -4.76
CA LEU A 77 -13.82 7.82 -4.83
C LEU A 77 -13.49 8.58 -3.55
N ILE A 78 -12.38 8.27 -2.92
CA ILE A 78 -11.98 8.98 -1.69
C ILE A 78 -11.28 10.29 -2.04
N LYS A 79 -10.34 10.21 -2.97
CA LYS A 79 -9.55 11.34 -3.42
C LYS A 79 -8.93 11.02 -4.77
N ASP A 80 -8.95 12.00 -5.67
CA ASP A 80 -8.09 12.08 -6.83
C ASP A 80 -6.71 12.56 -6.33
N ILE A 81 -5.79 11.60 -6.11
CA ILE A 81 -4.47 11.86 -5.52
C ILE A 81 -3.52 12.46 -6.56
N GLU A 82 -3.55 11.93 -7.78
CA GLU A 82 -2.79 12.47 -8.91
C GLU A 82 -3.75 12.89 -10.02
N PRO A 83 -4.20 14.16 -10.02
CA PRO A 83 -5.17 14.65 -10.99
C PRO A 83 -4.68 14.55 -12.43
N GLY A 84 -5.50 13.96 -13.29
CA GLY A 84 -5.21 13.85 -14.71
C GLY A 84 -5.35 12.42 -15.24
N ILE A 85 -4.58 12.12 -16.28
CA ILE A 85 -4.69 10.84 -17.01
C ILE A 85 -3.81 9.72 -16.46
N GLU A 86 -2.90 10.01 -15.53
CA GLU A 86 -1.91 9.03 -15.03
C GLU A 86 -2.42 8.24 -13.82
N GLY A 87 -3.26 8.85 -12.97
CA GLY A 87 -3.70 8.28 -11.69
C GLY A 87 -2.57 8.02 -10.71
N SER A 88 -2.91 7.75 -9.47
CA SER A 88 -1.94 7.54 -8.39
C SER A 88 -1.54 6.09 -8.16
N ASP A 89 -2.19 5.14 -8.80
CA ASP A 89 -1.96 3.69 -8.70
C ASP A 89 -1.77 3.20 -7.24
N PRO A 90 -2.81 3.27 -6.39
CA PRO A 90 -2.69 2.86 -4.99
C PRO A 90 -2.39 1.37 -4.85
N GLN A 91 -1.28 1.02 -4.18
CA GLN A 91 -0.82 -0.34 -3.98
C GLN A 91 -0.48 -0.62 -2.51
N ASN A 92 -0.20 -1.89 -2.18
CA ASN A 92 0.27 -2.29 -0.84
C ASN A 92 -0.67 -1.85 0.29
N LEU A 93 -1.98 -1.92 0.08
CA LEU A 93 -2.99 -1.51 1.04
C LEU A 93 -2.91 -2.34 2.33
N ILE A 94 -2.75 -1.69 3.49
CA ILE A 94 -2.64 -2.37 4.78
C ILE A 94 -3.33 -1.58 5.89
N ASN A 95 -4.03 -2.30 6.77
CA ASN A 95 -4.68 -1.72 7.93
C ASN A 95 -3.73 -1.67 9.12
N LEU A 96 -3.52 -0.49 9.66
CA LEU A 96 -2.85 -0.28 10.96
C LEU A 96 -3.82 0.45 11.90
N ASN A 97 -4.40 -0.29 12.85
CA ASN A 97 -5.28 0.25 13.90
C ASN A 97 -6.45 1.11 13.39
N GLY A 98 -7.08 0.70 12.27
CA GLY A 98 -8.23 1.41 11.70
C GLY A 98 -7.87 2.54 10.73
N THR A 99 -6.60 2.80 10.51
CA THR A 99 -6.09 3.69 9.46
C THR A 99 -5.57 2.83 8.31
N LEU A 100 -5.98 3.13 7.09
CA LEU A 100 -5.39 2.51 5.91
C LEU A 100 -4.06 3.20 5.56
N PHE A 101 -3.00 2.41 5.40
CA PHE A 101 -1.75 2.82 4.78
C PHE A 101 -1.62 2.18 3.42
N PHE A 102 -1.00 2.86 2.49
CA PHE A 102 -0.82 2.39 1.12
C PHE A 102 0.33 3.16 0.43
N THR A 103 0.76 2.68 -0.70
CA THR A 103 1.67 3.43 -1.57
C THR A 103 0.88 4.06 -2.70
N ALA A 104 1.24 5.29 -3.08
CA ALA A 104 0.67 5.97 -4.23
C ALA A 104 1.73 6.82 -4.91
N THR A 105 1.58 6.99 -6.23
CA THR A 105 2.52 7.72 -7.08
C THR A 105 1.95 9.08 -7.42
N THR A 106 2.78 10.12 -7.31
CA THR A 106 2.47 11.44 -7.84
C THR A 106 3.63 11.95 -8.70
N ILE A 107 3.34 12.81 -9.66
CA ILE A 107 4.39 13.42 -10.50
C ILE A 107 5.39 14.20 -9.64
N SER A 108 4.91 14.81 -8.55
CA SER A 108 5.73 15.66 -7.70
C SER A 108 6.66 14.92 -6.75
N ASN A 109 6.25 13.75 -6.24
CA ASN A 109 6.99 13.03 -5.18
C ASN A 109 7.42 11.60 -5.59
N GLY A 110 7.00 11.14 -6.79
CA GLY A 110 7.16 9.73 -7.14
C GLY A 110 6.25 8.83 -6.31
N THR A 111 6.65 7.57 -6.12
CA THR A 111 5.89 6.60 -5.31
C THR A 111 6.30 6.72 -3.84
N GLU A 112 5.32 7.04 -2.97
CA GLU A 112 5.56 7.28 -1.55
C GLU A 112 4.52 6.60 -0.65
N LEU A 113 4.75 6.65 0.67
CA LEU A 113 3.83 6.16 1.69
C LEU A 113 2.73 7.18 1.96
N TRP A 114 1.48 6.76 1.80
CA TRP A 114 0.26 7.53 2.07
C TRP A 114 -0.57 6.87 3.16
N LYS A 115 -1.49 7.63 3.73
CA LYS A 115 -2.51 7.12 4.65
C LYS A 115 -3.86 7.79 4.42
N THR A 116 -4.94 7.11 4.87
CA THR A 116 -6.28 7.68 4.88
C THR A 116 -7.10 7.19 6.08
N ASP A 117 -7.97 8.06 6.59
CA ASP A 117 -9.06 7.74 7.50
C ASP A 117 -10.38 7.46 6.76
N GLY A 118 -10.33 7.42 5.43
CA GLY A 118 -11.46 7.26 4.54
C GLY A 118 -12.10 8.57 4.08
N THR A 119 -11.57 9.72 4.45
CA THR A 119 -12.00 11.02 3.96
C THR A 119 -10.98 11.62 2.99
N GLU A 120 -11.42 12.52 2.11
CA GLU A 120 -10.53 13.25 1.22
C GLU A 120 -9.46 14.04 2.00
N ALA A 121 -9.88 14.76 3.06
CA ALA A 121 -8.99 15.56 3.90
C ALA A 121 -8.00 14.70 4.70
N GLY A 122 -8.40 13.50 5.11
CA GLY A 122 -7.55 12.54 5.82
C GLY A 122 -6.66 11.68 4.92
N THR A 123 -6.81 11.81 3.59
CA THR A 123 -5.96 11.14 2.60
C THR A 123 -4.75 12.01 2.32
N VAL A 124 -3.62 11.67 2.92
CA VAL A 124 -2.42 12.52 2.95
C VAL A 124 -1.14 11.71 2.75
N LEU A 125 -0.14 12.34 2.13
CA LEU A 125 1.24 11.85 2.11
C LEU A 125 1.77 11.76 3.54
N VAL A 126 2.33 10.63 3.93
CA VAL A 126 2.97 10.47 5.25
C VAL A 126 4.35 11.11 5.24
N LYS A 127 5.13 10.83 4.22
CA LYS A 127 6.48 11.36 4.04
C LYS A 127 6.93 11.24 2.59
N ASP A 128 7.59 12.27 2.09
CA ASP A 128 8.47 12.21 0.93
C ASP A 128 9.82 11.66 1.42
N ILE A 129 10.07 10.37 1.15
CA ILE A 129 11.24 9.64 1.68
C ILE A 129 12.49 9.95 0.88
N ASN A 130 12.35 10.05 -0.45
CA ASN A 130 13.47 10.34 -1.35
C ASN A 130 13.20 11.59 -2.17
N VAL A 131 13.39 12.74 -1.54
CA VAL A 131 13.06 14.08 -2.06
C VAL A 131 13.79 14.49 -3.35
N LEU A 132 14.83 13.79 -3.75
CA LEU A 132 15.65 14.13 -4.93
C LEU A 132 15.41 13.19 -6.12
N GLY A 133 14.57 12.18 -5.96
CA GLY A 133 14.43 11.10 -6.94
C GLY A 133 13.00 10.81 -7.37
N SER A 134 12.78 9.60 -7.82
CA SER A 134 11.48 9.06 -8.24
C SER A 134 10.60 8.62 -7.06
N GLY A 135 10.86 9.11 -5.86
CA GLY A 135 10.23 8.70 -4.62
C GLY A 135 10.98 7.61 -3.88
N GLY A 136 10.53 7.29 -2.68
CA GLY A 136 11.08 6.25 -1.82
C GLY A 136 10.66 4.84 -2.22
N ALA A 137 9.67 4.70 -3.11
CA ALA A 137 9.11 3.44 -3.59
C ALA A 137 8.89 2.41 -2.46
N PRO A 138 8.09 2.70 -1.42
CA PRO A 138 7.93 1.81 -0.28
C PRO A 138 7.27 0.48 -0.69
N PHE A 139 7.75 -0.65 -0.15
CA PHE A 139 7.18 -1.97 -0.40
C PHE A 139 7.37 -2.92 0.78
N GLY A 140 6.73 -4.09 0.75
CA GLY A 140 6.82 -5.08 1.83
C GLY A 140 6.19 -4.58 3.14
N LEU A 141 5.10 -3.81 3.06
CA LEU A 141 4.42 -3.23 4.20
C LEU A 141 3.96 -4.30 5.20
N THR A 142 4.44 -4.22 6.43
CA THR A 142 4.20 -5.21 7.49
C THR A 142 3.94 -4.52 8.82
N VAL A 143 2.89 -4.94 9.53
CA VAL A 143 2.53 -4.40 10.84
C VAL A 143 3.18 -5.23 11.95
N MET A 144 3.83 -4.53 12.90
CA MET A 144 4.28 -5.11 14.16
C MET A 144 3.94 -4.16 15.30
N GLY A 145 3.04 -4.61 16.19
CA GLY A 145 2.47 -3.74 17.22
C GLY A 145 1.68 -2.58 16.62
N ASN A 146 2.01 -1.37 17.00
CA ASN A 146 1.40 -0.12 16.50
C ASN A 146 2.28 0.60 15.48
N THR A 147 3.17 -0.12 14.83
CA THR A 147 4.16 0.45 13.91
C THR A 147 4.11 -0.29 12.58
N LEU A 148 4.16 0.46 11.50
CA LEU A 148 4.34 -0.05 10.15
C LEU A 148 5.82 -0.17 9.84
N TYR A 149 6.24 -1.31 9.30
CA TYR A 149 7.59 -1.55 8.79
C TYR A 149 7.52 -1.82 7.30
N PHE A 150 8.54 -1.40 6.59
CA PHE A 150 8.58 -1.53 5.14
C PHE A 150 10.01 -1.28 4.64
N TYR A 151 10.23 -1.55 3.39
CA TYR A 151 11.46 -1.15 2.72
C TYR A 151 11.22 0.12 1.92
N ALA A 152 12.20 1.00 1.88
CA ALA A 152 12.17 2.18 1.05
C ALA A 152 13.56 2.60 0.60
N PHE A 153 13.60 3.23 -0.57
CA PHE A 153 14.84 3.68 -1.22
C PHE A 153 15.16 5.13 -0.87
N THR A 154 16.44 5.41 -0.67
CA THR A 154 17.00 6.76 -0.75
C THR A 154 18.32 6.75 -1.50
N ASP A 155 18.67 7.85 -2.15
CA ASP A 155 19.95 7.98 -2.86
C ASP A 155 21.16 7.80 -1.92
N ALA A 156 20.99 8.09 -0.64
CA ALA A 156 22.04 7.99 0.36
C ALA A 156 22.28 6.58 0.89
N ASN A 157 21.20 5.78 1.03
CA ASN A 157 21.26 4.50 1.74
C ASN A 157 20.80 3.30 0.89
N GLY A 158 20.40 3.51 -0.37
CA GLY A 158 19.75 2.45 -1.14
C GLY A 158 18.39 2.06 -0.56
N SER A 159 17.93 0.83 -0.86
CA SER A 159 16.69 0.27 -0.29
C SER A 159 17.00 -0.45 1.01
N GLU A 160 16.49 0.06 2.12
CA GLU A 160 16.74 -0.39 3.47
C GLU A 160 15.45 -0.56 4.28
N LEU A 161 15.55 -1.07 5.52
CA LEU A 161 14.44 -1.22 6.45
C LEU A 161 14.04 0.12 7.08
N TRP A 162 12.79 0.51 6.90
CA TRP A 162 12.16 1.71 7.47
C TRP A 162 11.01 1.34 8.40
N LYS A 163 10.60 2.31 9.22
CA LYS A 163 9.38 2.23 10.02
C LYS A 163 8.62 3.53 10.01
N SER A 164 7.30 3.45 10.33
CA SER A 164 6.42 4.60 10.46
C SER A 164 5.38 4.39 11.55
N ASP A 165 5.10 5.44 12.32
CA ASP A 165 3.94 5.56 13.20
C ASP A 165 2.76 6.29 12.52
N GLY A 166 2.90 6.59 11.23
CA GLY A 166 1.95 7.35 10.44
C GLY A 166 2.17 8.87 10.48
N THR A 167 3.27 9.33 11.07
CA THR A 167 3.68 10.74 11.03
C THR A 167 4.95 10.92 10.20
N ASN A 168 5.19 12.11 9.67
CA ASN A 168 6.42 12.44 8.95
C ASN A 168 7.65 12.25 9.86
N ALA A 169 7.57 12.71 11.11
CA ALA A 169 8.68 12.61 12.09
C ALA A 169 8.94 11.17 12.54
N GLY A 170 7.89 10.34 12.64
CA GLY A 170 8.00 8.93 13.03
C GLY A 170 8.29 7.98 11.86
N THR A 171 8.37 8.50 10.63
CA THR A 171 8.78 7.75 9.45
C THR A 171 10.30 7.88 9.28
N VAL A 172 11.02 6.83 9.69
CA VAL A 172 12.48 6.87 9.80
C VAL A 172 13.14 5.55 9.37
N LEU A 173 14.38 5.65 8.90
CA LEU A 173 15.25 4.50 8.67
C LEU A 173 15.48 3.75 9.98
N VAL A 174 15.30 2.44 10.01
CA VAL A 174 15.62 1.58 11.16
C VAL A 174 17.11 1.32 11.20
N LYS A 175 17.66 0.88 10.07
CA LYS A 175 19.09 0.59 9.93
C LYS A 175 19.49 0.63 8.46
N ASP A 176 20.66 1.23 8.21
CA ASP A 176 21.42 1.10 6.97
C ASP A 176 22.25 -0.20 7.11
N ILE A 177 21.70 -1.31 6.58
CA ILE A 177 22.31 -2.64 6.71
C ILE A 177 23.48 -2.77 5.73
N GLN A 178 23.27 -2.35 4.49
CA GLN A 178 24.32 -2.25 3.49
C GLN A 178 24.79 -0.80 3.40
N ALA A 179 25.75 -0.44 4.27
CA ALA A 179 26.19 0.94 4.46
C ALA A 179 26.43 1.71 3.14
N GLY A 180 25.82 2.89 3.03
CA GLY A 180 25.91 3.77 1.85
C GLY A 180 24.82 3.50 0.80
N PRO A 181 25.05 3.83 -0.49
CA PRO A 181 24.00 3.79 -1.53
C PRO A 181 23.62 2.36 -1.99
N GLY A 182 24.23 1.34 -1.44
CA GLY A 182 23.88 -0.06 -1.71
C GLY A 182 22.57 -0.45 -1.03
N SER A 183 21.79 -1.32 -1.68
CA SER A 183 20.55 -1.85 -1.12
C SER A 183 20.79 -3.17 -0.41
N SER A 184 20.19 -3.35 0.78
CA SER A 184 20.25 -4.62 1.51
C SER A 184 19.07 -5.54 1.27
N VAL A 185 17.97 -5.02 0.73
CA VAL A 185 16.69 -5.74 0.64
C VAL A 185 16.75 -6.91 -0.33
N SER A 186 16.29 -8.08 0.11
CA SER A 186 16.22 -9.26 -0.77
C SER A 186 14.93 -10.09 -0.65
N SER A 187 14.10 -9.92 0.39
CA SER A 187 12.86 -10.69 0.52
C SER A 187 11.79 -10.04 1.38
N ASP A 188 10.65 -10.73 1.48
CA ASP A 188 9.49 -10.31 2.29
C ASP A 188 9.84 -10.14 3.77
N LEU A 189 9.23 -9.11 4.36
CA LEU A 189 9.31 -8.80 5.77
C LEU A 189 8.21 -9.56 6.52
N MET A 190 8.57 -10.39 7.49
CA MET A 190 7.65 -11.22 8.25
C MET A 190 7.68 -10.89 9.74
N ASN A 191 6.50 -10.60 10.32
CA ASN A 191 6.36 -10.47 11.77
C ASN A 191 6.05 -11.81 12.40
N VAL A 192 6.96 -12.30 13.25
CA VAL A 192 6.76 -13.51 14.02
C VAL A 192 6.82 -13.17 15.51
N ASN A 193 5.64 -13.12 16.16
CA ASN A 193 5.50 -12.85 17.59
C ASN A 193 6.23 -11.58 18.08
N GLY A 194 6.15 -10.49 17.31
CA GLY A 194 6.75 -9.20 17.70
C GLY A 194 8.24 -9.09 17.35
N THR A 195 8.76 -9.96 16.51
CA THR A 195 10.08 -9.86 15.90
C THR A 195 9.93 -9.93 14.39
N LEU A 196 10.55 -9.01 13.68
CA LEU A 196 10.62 -9.06 12.23
C LEU A 196 11.73 -10.03 11.81
N PHE A 197 11.45 -10.85 10.81
CA PHE A 197 12.42 -11.68 10.11
C PHE A 197 12.40 -11.34 8.63
N PHE A 198 13.57 -11.29 8.01
CA PHE A 198 13.73 -10.98 6.60
C PHE A 198 15.10 -11.44 6.12
N THR A 199 15.29 -11.54 4.82
CA THR A 199 16.64 -11.70 4.29
C THR A 199 17.19 -10.36 3.83
N ALA A 200 18.47 -10.16 4.07
CA ALA A 200 19.17 -8.97 3.61
C ALA A 200 20.53 -9.33 3.02
N ASN A 201 20.92 -8.60 1.99
CA ASN A 201 22.17 -8.79 1.29
C ASN A 201 23.19 -7.74 1.74
N THR A 202 24.38 -8.18 2.11
CA THR A 202 25.51 -7.28 2.32
C THR A 202 26.70 -7.72 1.46
N THR A 203 27.62 -6.82 1.22
CA THR A 203 28.83 -7.14 0.44
C THR A 203 29.78 -8.07 1.18
N THR A 204 29.63 -8.23 2.49
CA THR A 204 30.50 -9.04 3.35
C THR A 204 29.93 -10.41 3.64
N GLU A 205 28.65 -10.49 3.99
CA GLU A 205 27.99 -11.74 4.40
C GLU A 205 27.16 -12.39 3.25
N GLY A 206 26.86 -11.62 2.19
CA GLY A 206 25.95 -12.09 1.15
C GLY A 206 24.48 -11.95 1.54
N ASN A 207 23.63 -12.88 1.10
CA ASN A 207 22.19 -12.85 1.34
C ASN A 207 21.83 -13.77 2.52
N GLU A 208 21.64 -13.20 3.69
CA GLU A 208 21.48 -13.91 4.95
C GLU A 208 20.19 -13.59 5.68
N LEU A 209 19.84 -14.41 6.68
CA LEU A 209 18.68 -14.19 7.54
C LEU A 209 18.99 -13.14 8.60
N TRP A 210 18.15 -12.12 8.65
CA TRP A 210 18.19 -11.04 9.65
C TRP A 210 16.93 -11.04 10.50
N LYS A 211 17.03 -10.43 11.68
CA LYS A 211 15.92 -10.14 12.57
C LYS A 211 15.96 -8.70 13.06
N SER A 212 14.80 -8.16 13.44
CA SER A 212 14.70 -6.82 14.01
C SER A 212 13.59 -6.74 15.07
N ASP A 213 13.85 -6.01 16.15
CA ASP A 213 12.85 -5.55 17.11
C ASP A 213 12.30 -4.15 16.78
N GLY A 214 12.68 -3.60 15.61
CA GLY A 214 12.35 -2.25 15.16
C GLY A 214 13.32 -1.17 15.66
N THR A 215 14.43 -1.55 16.26
CA THR A 215 15.53 -0.62 16.64
C THR A 215 16.78 -0.91 15.82
N THR A 216 17.66 0.09 15.67
CA THR A 216 18.95 -0.07 15.00
C THR A 216 19.82 -1.13 15.72
N ALA A 217 19.81 -1.13 17.05
CA ALA A 217 20.59 -2.08 17.86
C ALA A 217 20.02 -3.50 17.83
N GLY A 218 18.71 -3.65 17.74
CA GLY A 218 18.02 -4.94 17.67
C GLY A 218 17.87 -5.49 16.24
N THR A 219 18.37 -4.77 15.23
CA THR A 219 18.43 -5.26 13.84
C THR A 219 19.77 -5.96 13.62
N LEU A 220 19.74 -7.29 13.58
CA LEU A 220 20.93 -8.15 13.68
C LEU A 220 20.88 -9.29 12.67
N LEU A 221 22.03 -9.67 12.15
CA LEU A 221 22.24 -10.94 11.44
C LEU A 221 21.91 -12.11 12.39
N VAL A 222 21.14 -13.09 11.92
CA VAL A 222 20.82 -14.29 12.71
C VAL A 222 21.94 -15.30 12.59
N GLN A 223 22.39 -15.53 11.37
CA GLN A 223 23.50 -16.45 11.08
C GLN A 223 24.04 -16.14 9.68
N ASP A 224 25.35 -16.17 9.55
CA ASP A 224 26.14 -16.22 8.31
C ASP A 224 26.34 -17.68 7.89
#